data_2b73b46cffca4872c8cdc03f1e4ce1ad
#
_entry.id   2b73b46cffca4872c8cdc03f1e4ce1ad
#
_cell.length_a   1.000
_cell.length_b   1.000
_cell.length_c   1.000
_cell.angle_alpha   90.00
_cell.angle_beta   90.00
_cell.angle_gamma   90.00
#
_symmetry.space_group_name_H-M   'P 1'
#
loop_
_entity.id
_entity.type
_entity.pdbx_description
1 polymer ?
#
loop_
_entity_poly.entity_id
_entity_poly.type
_entity_poly.pdbx_seq_one_letter_code
_entity_poly.pdbx_strand_id
1 'polypeptide(L)'
;FYNALLEGKSGIGPITRFDASDYATRIAGEVKDFDITQYGVDKKEARRMDRSVEFAIGAAVLAADDAKLALDEEDLDRCGTVVGTGIGGIDSIHDVYTTLFEKGPGRVSPFAVPMMIANMSSARVSIRLGLKGPVITDVTACTSGTNAIGDAFRIIQRGDADIMFAGGTEAAVSPAAVAGFAAMKAMSTRNDEPTKASRPFDKDRDGFVMGEGAGIVVLEELEHAKARGAHIYAEVVGYGTNGDAYHITAPAPGGVQARKCMELAI
;
A
#
# COMPACT_ATOMS: atom_id res chain seq x y z
N PHE A 1 1.32 6.53 -16.02
CA PHE A 1 0.13 6.47 -15.16
C PHE A 1 -0.79 7.68 -15.41
N TYR A 2 -0.34 8.92 -15.16
CA TYR A 2 -1.16 10.13 -15.26
C TYR A 2 -1.81 10.33 -16.66
N ASN A 3 -1.07 10.12 -17.74
CA ASN A 3 -1.60 10.22 -19.09
C ASN A 3 -2.72 9.19 -19.35
N ALA A 4 -2.58 7.97 -18.83
CA ALA A 4 -3.64 6.96 -18.94
C ALA A 4 -4.92 7.35 -18.18
N LEU A 5 -4.78 8.05 -17.03
CA LEU A 5 -5.93 8.62 -16.32
C LEU A 5 -6.63 9.71 -17.14
N LEU A 6 -5.85 10.63 -17.76
CA LEU A 6 -6.41 11.68 -18.63
C LEU A 6 -7.12 11.11 -19.85
N GLU A 7 -6.66 9.97 -20.37
CA GLU A 7 -7.27 9.27 -21.50
C GLU A 7 -8.45 8.37 -21.09
N GLY A 8 -8.75 8.28 -19.79
CA GLY A 8 -9.81 7.40 -19.26
C GLY A 8 -9.53 5.91 -19.44
N LYS A 9 -8.25 5.51 -19.55
CA LYS A 9 -7.86 4.10 -19.69
C LYS A 9 -8.05 3.36 -18.38
N SER A 10 -8.88 2.31 -18.39
CA SER A 10 -9.03 1.40 -17.26
C SER A 10 -7.85 0.44 -17.17
N GLY A 11 -7.33 0.23 -15.94
CA GLY A 11 -6.37 -0.83 -15.63
C GLY A 11 -7.03 -2.15 -15.21
N ILE A 12 -8.36 -2.23 -15.21
CA ILE A 12 -9.09 -3.43 -14.79
C ILE A 12 -9.22 -4.39 -15.97
N GLY A 13 -8.90 -5.66 -15.71
CA GLY A 13 -8.99 -6.75 -16.66
C GLY A 13 -9.21 -8.10 -15.98
N PRO A 14 -9.22 -9.21 -16.75
CA PRO A 14 -9.24 -10.55 -16.19
C PRO A 14 -8.04 -10.78 -15.25
N ILE A 15 -8.27 -11.50 -14.15
CA ILE A 15 -7.20 -11.95 -13.26
C ILE A 15 -6.29 -12.90 -14.03
N THR A 16 -4.99 -12.65 -13.97
CA THR A 16 -3.96 -13.46 -14.65
C THR A 16 -2.96 -14.10 -13.68
N ARG A 17 -2.97 -13.69 -12.41
CA ARG A 17 -2.04 -14.18 -11.38
C ARG A 17 -2.31 -15.61 -10.91
N PHE A 18 -3.54 -16.07 -11.06
CA PHE A 18 -3.98 -17.44 -10.73
C PHE A 18 -5.19 -17.81 -11.58
N ASP A 19 -5.55 -19.10 -11.61
CA ASP A 19 -6.77 -19.55 -12.28
C ASP A 19 -8.00 -19.13 -11.45
N ALA A 20 -8.72 -18.13 -11.96
CA ALA A 20 -9.92 -17.59 -11.33
C ALA A 20 -11.23 -18.15 -11.94
N SER A 21 -11.18 -19.21 -12.75
CA SER A 21 -12.35 -19.76 -13.46
C SER A 21 -13.50 -20.14 -12.54
N ASP A 22 -13.20 -20.66 -11.36
CA ASP A 22 -14.18 -21.08 -10.36
C ASP A 22 -14.64 -19.94 -9.41
N TYR A 23 -14.12 -18.73 -9.59
CA TYR A 23 -14.44 -17.59 -8.73
C TYR A 23 -15.62 -16.78 -9.30
N ALA A 24 -16.48 -16.29 -8.40
CA ALA A 24 -17.58 -15.39 -8.78
C ALA A 24 -17.05 -14.09 -9.40
N THR A 25 -15.96 -13.55 -8.86
CA THR A 25 -15.23 -12.39 -9.40
C THR A 25 -13.96 -12.88 -10.08
N ARG A 26 -13.76 -12.53 -11.36
CA ARG A 26 -12.63 -12.92 -12.19
C ARG A 26 -11.87 -11.74 -12.76
N ILE A 27 -12.06 -10.55 -12.18
CA ILE A 27 -11.49 -9.27 -12.63
C ILE A 27 -10.77 -8.58 -11.50
N ALA A 28 -9.68 -7.89 -11.83
CA ALA A 28 -8.87 -7.10 -10.90
C ALA A 28 -8.07 -6.01 -11.65
N GLY A 29 -7.55 -5.04 -10.90
CA GLY A 29 -6.53 -4.10 -11.36
C GLY A 29 -5.16 -4.61 -10.99
N GLU A 30 -4.52 -5.40 -11.85
CA GLU A 30 -3.19 -5.96 -11.63
C GLU A 30 -2.09 -5.01 -12.10
N VAL A 31 -0.99 -4.91 -11.36
CA VAL A 31 0.25 -4.29 -11.82
C VAL A 31 0.99 -5.29 -12.72
N LYS A 32 1.05 -4.98 -14.01
CA LYS A 32 1.68 -5.85 -15.02
C LYS A 32 3.14 -5.45 -15.24
N ASP A 33 3.96 -6.44 -15.61
CA ASP A 33 5.36 -6.26 -16.03
C ASP A 33 6.23 -5.51 -15.01
N PHE A 34 5.91 -5.62 -13.70
CA PHE A 34 6.69 -5.03 -12.64
C PHE A 34 7.95 -5.86 -12.38
N ASP A 35 9.10 -5.22 -12.49
CA ASP A 35 10.41 -5.82 -12.21
C ASP A 35 11.15 -4.97 -11.15
N ILE A 36 11.19 -5.48 -9.93
CA ILE A 36 11.84 -4.81 -8.79
C ILE A 36 13.35 -4.63 -9.01
N THR A 37 13.98 -5.40 -9.92
CA THR A 37 15.41 -5.25 -10.20
C THR A 37 15.78 -3.89 -10.79
N GLN A 38 14.82 -3.22 -11.43
CA GLN A 38 14.97 -1.85 -11.94
C GLN A 38 15.17 -0.82 -10.82
N TYR A 39 14.81 -1.18 -9.58
CA TYR A 39 14.92 -0.34 -8.39
C TYR A 39 16.08 -0.77 -7.48
N GLY A 40 17.05 -1.52 -8.05
CA GLY A 40 18.31 -1.90 -7.39
C GLY A 40 18.20 -3.03 -6.39
N VAL A 41 17.16 -3.86 -6.48
CA VAL A 41 17.01 -5.11 -5.71
C VAL A 41 17.45 -6.27 -6.60
N ASP A 42 18.36 -7.11 -6.14
CA ASP A 42 18.78 -8.27 -6.92
C ASP A 42 17.73 -9.41 -6.92
N LYS A 43 17.77 -10.28 -7.92
CA LYS A 43 16.82 -11.40 -8.08
C LYS A 43 16.80 -12.38 -6.90
N LYS A 44 17.90 -12.52 -6.17
CA LYS A 44 17.98 -13.41 -5.01
C LYS A 44 17.29 -12.77 -3.81
N GLU A 45 17.45 -11.47 -3.65
CA GLU A 45 16.79 -10.70 -2.62
C GLU A 45 15.28 -10.63 -2.88
N ALA A 46 14.84 -10.37 -4.12
CA ALA A 46 13.43 -10.33 -4.52
C ALA A 46 12.66 -11.60 -4.12
N ARG A 47 13.27 -12.79 -4.29
CA ARG A 47 12.68 -14.09 -3.88
C ARG A 47 12.44 -14.23 -2.37
N ARG A 48 12.87 -13.28 -1.57
CA ARG A 48 12.73 -13.24 -0.09
C ARG A 48 11.82 -12.12 0.38
N MET A 49 11.02 -11.59 -0.53
CA MET A 49 10.04 -10.53 -0.29
C MET A 49 8.67 -10.97 -0.77
N ASP A 50 7.64 -10.45 -0.11
CA ASP A 50 6.29 -10.47 -0.66
C ASP A 50 6.16 -9.38 -1.73
N ARG A 51 5.24 -9.58 -2.67
CA ARG A 51 5.00 -8.63 -3.76
C ARG A 51 4.61 -7.24 -3.27
N SER A 52 3.87 -7.14 -2.15
CA SER A 52 3.52 -5.86 -1.54
C SER A 52 4.75 -5.07 -1.10
N VAL A 53 5.78 -5.77 -0.62
CA VAL A 53 7.07 -5.19 -0.23
C VAL A 53 7.85 -4.72 -1.45
N GLU A 54 7.84 -5.49 -2.54
CA GLU A 54 8.46 -5.08 -3.80
C GLU A 54 7.85 -3.77 -4.33
N PHE A 55 6.53 -3.64 -4.30
CA PHE A 55 5.83 -2.41 -4.68
C PHE A 55 6.22 -1.23 -3.79
N ALA A 56 6.29 -1.44 -2.47
CA ALA A 56 6.68 -0.39 -1.52
C ALA A 56 8.08 0.15 -1.81
N ILE A 57 9.06 -0.75 -2.05
CA ILE A 57 10.43 -0.37 -2.40
C ILE A 57 10.46 0.42 -3.72
N GLY A 58 9.79 -0.10 -4.77
CA GLY A 58 9.76 0.57 -6.06
C GLY A 58 9.17 1.98 -5.96
N ALA A 59 8.04 2.13 -5.25
CA ALA A 59 7.41 3.42 -5.04
C ALA A 59 8.28 4.38 -4.21
N ALA A 60 8.98 3.87 -3.18
CA ALA A 60 9.85 4.69 -2.34
C ALA A 60 11.09 5.19 -3.11
N VAL A 61 11.70 4.35 -3.96
CA VAL A 61 12.81 4.77 -4.83
C VAL A 61 12.34 5.85 -5.81
N LEU A 62 11.18 5.66 -6.45
CA LEU A 62 10.60 6.68 -7.35
C LEU A 62 10.30 7.99 -6.62
N ALA A 63 9.81 7.92 -5.38
CA ALA A 63 9.55 9.11 -4.57
C ALA A 63 10.83 9.87 -4.20
N ALA A 64 11.92 9.14 -3.86
CA ALA A 64 13.22 9.74 -3.60
C ALA A 64 13.80 10.44 -4.84
N ASP A 65 13.68 9.79 -6.02
CA ASP A 65 14.12 10.34 -7.30
C ASP A 65 13.34 11.60 -7.67
N ASP A 66 12.02 11.59 -7.50
CA ASP A 66 11.15 12.75 -7.78
C ASP A 66 11.44 13.92 -6.84
N ALA A 67 11.67 13.63 -5.56
CA ALA A 67 12.07 14.62 -4.56
C ALA A 67 13.50 15.14 -4.78
N LYS A 68 14.29 14.53 -5.66
CA LYS A 68 15.72 14.82 -5.87
C LYS A 68 16.48 14.80 -4.53
N LEU A 69 16.20 13.81 -3.70
CA LEU A 69 16.74 13.71 -2.37
C LEU A 69 18.09 12.99 -2.41
N ALA A 70 19.16 13.70 -2.08
CA ALA A 70 20.50 13.14 -1.96
C ALA A 70 20.69 12.54 -0.56
N LEU A 71 20.24 11.28 -0.37
CA LEU A 71 20.24 10.63 0.94
C LEU A 71 21.63 10.49 1.57
N ASP A 72 22.69 10.52 0.79
CA ASP A 72 24.09 10.53 1.25
C ASP A 72 24.55 11.87 1.84
N GLU A 73 23.78 12.95 1.61
CA GLU A 73 24.01 14.29 2.16
C GLU A 73 23.10 14.57 3.37
N GLU A 74 22.15 13.65 3.69
CA GLU A 74 21.16 13.83 4.75
C GLU A 74 21.57 13.16 6.06
N ASP A 75 21.02 13.67 7.17
CA ASP A 75 21.09 12.99 8.47
C ASP A 75 20.08 11.81 8.47
N LEU A 76 20.57 10.62 8.14
CA LEU A 76 19.75 9.42 8.04
C LEU A 76 19.09 9.01 9.36
N ASP A 77 19.61 9.45 10.52
CA ASP A 77 18.98 9.20 11.82
C ASP A 77 17.70 10.03 12.01
N ARG A 78 17.52 11.07 11.17
CA ARG A 78 16.33 11.90 11.10
C ARG A 78 15.45 11.63 9.86
N CYS A 79 15.81 10.60 9.10
CA CYS A 79 15.03 10.13 7.94
C CYS A 79 14.33 8.82 8.27
N GLY A 80 13.02 8.77 8.16
CA GLY A 80 12.23 7.60 8.51
C GLY A 80 11.21 7.18 7.46
N THR A 81 10.39 6.19 7.80
CA THR A 81 9.32 5.69 6.90
C THR A 81 8.13 5.16 7.67
N VAL A 82 6.93 5.45 7.15
CA VAL A 82 5.67 4.83 7.58
C VAL A 82 4.94 4.33 6.33
N VAL A 83 4.87 3.01 6.16
CA VAL A 83 4.15 2.40 5.03
C VAL A 83 3.00 1.57 5.56
N GLY A 84 1.78 1.98 5.24
CA GLY A 84 0.58 1.27 5.62
C GLY A 84 0.25 0.10 4.68
N THR A 85 -0.33 -0.96 5.21
CA THR A 85 -0.87 -2.09 4.45
C THR A 85 -2.07 -2.69 5.18
N GLY A 86 -3.06 -3.16 4.44
CA GLY A 86 -4.25 -3.76 5.05
C GLY A 86 -4.03 -5.20 5.49
N ILE A 87 -3.25 -5.98 4.73
CA ILE A 87 -3.07 -7.42 4.96
C ILE A 87 -1.58 -7.78 5.07
N GLY A 88 -0.71 -7.09 4.32
CA GLY A 88 0.70 -7.45 4.21
C GLY A 88 0.93 -8.62 3.25
N GLY A 89 1.79 -9.57 3.64
CA GLY A 89 2.26 -10.66 2.76
C GLY A 89 1.26 -11.78 2.54
N ILE A 90 0.08 -11.52 2.00
CA ILE A 90 -0.99 -12.51 1.82
C ILE A 90 -0.61 -13.63 0.83
N ASP A 91 0.11 -13.31 -0.24
CA ASP A 91 0.62 -14.31 -1.18
C ASP A 91 1.63 -15.23 -0.48
N SER A 92 2.52 -14.65 0.30
CA SER A 92 3.52 -15.40 1.09
C SER A 92 2.86 -16.30 2.14
N ILE A 93 1.79 -15.83 2.78
CA ILE A 93 0.98 -16.64 3.72
C ILE A 93 0.39 -17.86 3.00
N HIS A 94 -0.22 -17.64 1.84
CA HIS A 94 -0.79 -18.69 1.01
C HIS A 94 0.27 -19.76 0.65
N ASP A 95 1.43 -19.36 0.17
CA ASP A 95 2.52 -20.24 -0.25
C ASP A 95 3.10 -21.05 0.94
N VAL A 96 3.22 -20.41 2.11
CA VAL A 96 3.69 -21.07 3.34
C VAL A 96 2.72 -22.18 3.75
N TYR A 97 1.42 -21.89 3.80
CA TYR A 97 0.41 -22.90 4.17
C TYR A 97 0.30 -24.02 3.13
N THR A 98 0.34 -23.71 1.85
CA THR A 98 0.37 -24.70 0.76
C THR A 98 1.58 -25.63 0.93
N THR A 99 2.76 -25.06 1.13
CA THR A 99 3.98 -25.84 1.37
C THR A 99 3.90 -26.70 2.64
N LEU A 100 3.37 -26.13 3.73
CA LEU A 100 3.23 -26.83 5.00
C LEU A 100 2.32 -28.07 4.87
N PHE A 101 1.17 -27.92 4.21
CA PHE A 101 0.20 -29.01 4.07
C PHE A 101 0.60 -30.06 3.04
N GLU A 102 1.21 -29.66 1.93
CA GLU A 102 1.62 -30.60 0.86
C GLU A 102 2.96 -31.27 1.12
N LYS A 103 3.92 -30.58 1.73
CA LYS A 103 5.34 -30.99 1.81
C LYS A 103 5.88 -31.12 3.23
N GLY A 104 5.08 -30.70 4.25
CA GLY A 104 5.44 -30.74 5.66
C GLY A 104 6.34 -29.59 6.14
N PRO A 105 6.51 -29.44 7.48
CA PRO A 105 7.17 -28.30 8.11
C PRO A 105 8.65 -28.12 7.72
N GLY A 106 9.36 -29.21 7.40
CA GLY A 106 10.76 -29.16 7.02
C GLY A 106 11.02 -28.55 5.62
N ARG A 107 9.96 -28.23 4.87
CA ARG A 107 10.05 -27.63 3.53
C ARG A 107 9.63 -26.15 3.50
N VAL A 108 9.12 -25.62 4.60
CA VAL A 108 8.76 -24.19 4.73
C VAL A 108 10.03 -23.34 4.63
N SER A 109 9.95 -22.21 3.92
CA SER A 109 11.07 -21.30 3.72
C SER A 109 11.55 -20.72 5.06
N PRO A 110 12.87 -20.59 5.31
CA PRO A 110 13.39 -19.85 6.47
C PRO A 110 13.06 -18.35 6.43
N PHE A 111 12.63 -17.83 5.27
CA PHE A 111 12.19 -16.46 5.08
C PHE A 111 10.67 -16.29 5.21
N ALA A 112 9.92 -17.36 5.53
CA ALA A 112 8.47 -17.33 5.63
C ALA A 112 7.96 -16.18 6.53
N VAL A 113 8.47 -16.10 7.77
CA VAL A 113 8.03 -15.06 8.71
C VAL A 113 8.34 -13.64 8.20
N PRO A 114 9.58 -13.31 7.79
CA PRO A 114 9.87 -12.01 7.20
C PRO A 114 9.07 -11.66 5.93
N MET A 115 8.60 -12.64 5.19
CA MET A 115 7.76 -12.40 4.01
C MET A 115 6.29 -12.15 4.36
N MET A 116 5.80 -12.72 5.49
CA MET A 116 4.39 -12.66 5.87
C MET A 116 4.01 -11.40 6.65
N ILE A 117 4.90 -10.92 7.55
CA ILE A 117 4.55 -9.89 8.52
C ILE A 117 4.41 -8.50 7.89
N ALA A 118 3.36 -7.79 8.30
CA ALA A 118 2.95 -6.54 7.68
C ALA A 118 4.00 -5.41 7.75
N ASN A 119 4.81 -5.38 8.83
CA ASN A 119 5.81 -4.33 9.03
C ASN A 119 7.00 -4.40 8.05
N MET A 120 7.09 -5.44 7.23
CA MET A 120 8.21 -5.59 6.31
C MET A 120 8.20 -4.58 5.17
N SER A 121 7.04 -3.99 4.84
CA SER A 121 6.98 -2.90 3.86
C SER A 121 7.82 -1.70 4.31
N SER A 122 7.61 -1.20 5.51
CA SER A 122 8.43 -0.11 6.08
C SER A 122 9.87 -0.54 6.33
N ALA A 123 10.08 -1.72 6.93
CA ALA A 123 11.43 -2.20 7.26
C ALA A 123 12.30 -2.35 6.01
N ARG A 124 11.77 -2.87 4.91
CA ARG A 124 12.52 -3.04 3.66
C ARG A 124 12.77 -1.72 2.93
N VAL A 125 11.84 -0.77 2.99
CA VAL A 125 12.07 0.60 2.50
C VAL A 125 13.21 1.25 3.29
N SER A 126 13.18 1.16 4.64
CA SER A 126 14.25 1.65 5.51
C SER A 126 15.61 1.06 5.15
N ILE A 127 15.70 -0.28 5.02
CA ILE A 127 16.95 -0.96 4.63
C ILE A 127 17.43 -0.52 3.25
N ARG A 128 16.52 -0.42 2.29
CA ARG A 128 16.84 -0.07 0.90
C ARG A 128 17.39 1.33 0.75
N LEU A 129 16.84 2.29 1.48
CA LEU A 129 17.20 3.71 1.41
C LEU A 129 18.18 4.13 2.53
N GLY A 130 18.51 3.23 3.46
CA GLY A 130 19.42 3.53 4.59
C GLY A 130 18.79 4.39 5.69
N LEU A 131 17.47 4.50 5.76
CA LEU A 131 16.75 5.34 6.72
C LEU A 131 16.86 4.77 8.14
N LYS A 132 17.32 5.55 9.11
CA LYS A 132 17.58 5.13 10.49
C LYS A 132 16.68 5.81 11.51
N GLY A 133 15.89 6.78 11.09
CA GLY A 133 14.85 7.43 11.91
C GLY A 133 13.67 6.51 12.20
N PRO A 134 12.49 7.04 12.55
CA PRO A 134 11.31 6.25 12.88
C PRO A 134 10.88 5.30 11.74
N VAL A 135 10.66 4.02 12.04
CA VAL A 135 10.19 2.99 11.10
C VAL A 135 8.93 2.35 11.68
N ILE A 136 7.78 2.65 11.08
CA ILE A 136 6.46 2.23 11.58
C ILE A 136 5.64 1.67 10.41
N THR A 137 4.68 0.81 10.70
CA THR A 137 3.70 0.33 9.73
C THR A 137 2.32 0.42 10.32
N ASP A 138 1.42 1.11 9.63
CA ASP A 138 0.02 1.21 9.99
C ASP A 138 -0.77 0.07 9.35
N VAL A 139 -1.58 -0.60 10.17
CA VAL A 139 -2.47 -1.67 9.73
C VAL A 139 -3.89 -1.32 10.18
N THR A 140 -4.53 -0.46 9.39
CA THR A 140 -5.87 0.08 9.63
C THR A 140 -6.80 -0.15 8.43
N ALA A 141 -6.69 -1.35 7.84
CA ALA A 141 -7.44 -1.77 6.66
C ALA A 141 -7.27 -0.77 5.49
N CYS A 142 -8.35 -0.37 4.82
CA CYS A 142 -8.30 0.52 3.65
C CYS A 142 -7.76 1.92 3.95
N THR A 143 -7.69 2.34 5.22
CA THR A 143 -7.14 3.65 5.62
C THR A 143 -5.64 3.61 5.94
N SER A 144 -4.99 2.45 5.89
CA SER A 144 -3.59 2.27 6.30
C SER A 144 -2.64 3.27 5.64
N GLY A 145 -2.77 3.50 4.31
CA GLY A 145 -1.94 4.46 3.60
C GLY A 145 -2.21 5.91 4.02
N THR A 146 -3.47 6.27 4.30
CA THR A 146 -3.84 7.61 4.80
C THR A 146 -3.34 7.83 6.22
N ASN A 147 -3.47 6.83 7.10
CA ASN A 147 -2.93 6.88 8.45
C ASN A 147 -1.40 7.04 8.42
N ALA A 148 -0.72 6.26 7.60
CA ALA A 148 0.73 6.34 7.43
C ALA A 148 1.22 7.75 7.06
N ILE A 149 0.54 8.43 6.14
CA ILE A 149 0.84 9.82 5.78
C ILE A 149 0.57 10.76 6.97
N GLY A 150 -0.56 10.57 7.65
CA GLY A 150 -0.93 11.39 8.81
C GLY A 150 0.01 11.22 10.00
N ASP A 151 0.42 9.99 10.29
CA ASP A 151 1.33 9.69 11.39
C ASP A 151 2.76 10.17 11.09
N ALA A 152 3.21 10.04 9.82
CA ALA A 152 4.46 10.64 9.37
C ALA A 152 4.45 12.17 9.50
N PHE A 153 3.34 12.84 9.13
CA PHE A 153 3.15 14.27 9.36
C PHE A 153 3.30 14.62 10.83
N ARG A 154 2.67 13.87 11.74
CA ARG A 154 2.79 14.09 13.19
C ARG A 154 4.20 13.85 13.73
N ILE A 155 4.95 12.90 13.19
CA ILE A 155 6.35 12.62 13.52
C ILE A 155 7.21 13.85 13.19
N ILE A 156 7.08 14.41 11.98
CA ILE A 156 7.79 15.63 11.57
C ILE A 156 7.35 16.82 12.43
N GLN A 157 6.04 17.00 12.64
CA GLN A 157 5.51 18.11 13.44
C GLN A 157 6.03 18.13 14.89
N ARG A 158 6.32 16.96 15.48
CA ARG A 158 6.93 16.83 16.80
C ARG A 158 8.45 17.04 16.78
N GLY A 159 9.08 17.11 15.62
CA GLY A 159 10.52 17.23 15.48
C GLY A 159 11.27 15.91 15.67
N ASP A 160 10.58 14.76 15.58
CA ASP A 160 11.20 13.45 15.73
C ASP A 160 11.98 13.01 14.45
N ALA A 161 11.62 13.57 13.29
CA ALA A 161 12.29 13.38 12.01
C ALA A 161 12.16 14.64 11.14
N ASP A 162 13.05 14.79 10.16
CA ASP A 162 12.98 15.88 9.16
C ASP A 162 12.42 15.37 7.83
N ILE A 163 12.61 14.09 7.52
CA ILE A 163 12.16 13.46 6.27
C ILE A 163 11.47 12.13 6.59
N MET A 164 10.26 11.94 6.03
CA MET A 164 9.50 10.70 6.16
C MET A 164 8.99 10.22 4.80
N PHE A 165 9.32 8.99 4.44
CA PHE A 165 8.69 8.28 3.32
C PHE A 165 7.38 7.68 3.81
N ALA A 166 6.25 8.15 3.32
CA ALA A 166 4.94 7.76 3.83
C ALA A 166 3.96 7.39 2.73
N GLY A 167 3.11 6.42 3.00
CA GLY A 167 2.10 5.99 2.04
C GLY A 167 1.57 4.59 2.31
N GLY A 168 1.18 3.89 1.26
CA GLY A 168 0.62 2.53 1.40
C GLY A 168 1.02 1.61 0.27
N THR A 169 0.93 0.31 0.55
CA THR A 169 1.16 -0.77 -0.40
C THR A 169 0.19 -1.92 -0.15
N GLU A 170 -0.25 -2.57 -1.22
CA GLU A 170 -1.05 -3.80 -1.12
C GLU A 170 -0.86 -4.67 -2.36
N ALA A 171 -0.77 -5.99 -2.17
CA ALA A 171 -0.73 -6.98 -3.24
C ALA A 171 -1.71 -8.11 -2.94
N ALA A 172 -3.01 -7.77 -2.88
CA ALA A 172 -4.06 -8.69 -2.43
C ALA A 172 -4.76 -9.45 -3.56
N VAL A 173 -4.31 -9.33 -4.83
CA VAL A 173 -4.87 -10.12 -5.94
C VAL A 173 -4.35 -11.56 -5.85
N SER A 174 -4.88 -12.31 -4.88
CA SER A 174 -4.48 -13.67 -4.53
C SER A 174 -5.72 -14.56 -4.36
N PRO A 175 -5.57 -15.91 -4.48
CA PRO A 175 -6.70 -16.83 -4.31
C PRO A 175 -7.46 -16.62 -2.99
N ALA A 176 -6.74 -16.52 -1.88
CA ALA A 176 -7.34 -16.40 -0.56
C ALA A 176 -8.08 -15.07 -0.36
N ALA A 177 -7.49 -13.95 -0.77
CA ALA A 177 -8.12 -12.64 -0.58
C ALA A 177 -9.33 -12.46 -1.51
N VAL A 178 -9.21 -12.87 -2.78
CA VAL A 178 -10.35 -12.80 -3.72
C VAL A 178 -11.49 -13.70 -3.24
N ALA A 179 -11.21 -14.93 -2.77
CA ALA A 179 -12.24 -15.82 -2.21
C ALA A 179 -12.93 -15.19 -0.98
N GLY A 180 -12.15 -14.61 -0.05
CA GLY A 180 -12.67 -13.98 1.15
C GLY A 180 -13.61 -12.82 0.87
N PHE A 181 -13.21 -11.88 0.02
CA PHE A 181 -14.06 -10.75 -0.36
C PHE A 181 -15.25 -11.16 -1.23
N ALA A 182 -15.09 -12.16 -2.10
CA ALA A 182 -16.20 -12.71 -2.87
C ALA A 182 -17.25 -13.38 -1.97
N ALA A 183 -16.83 -14.11 -0.93
CA ALA A 183 -17.71 -14.73 0.06
C ALA A 183 -18.55 -13.67 0.83
N MET A 184 -18.01 -12.49 1.06
CA MET A 184 -18.72 -11.34 1.64
C MET A 184 -19.69 -10.68 0.65
N LYS A 185 -19.71 -11.07 -0.61
CA LYS A 185 -20.45 -10.41 -1.69
C LYS A 185 -20.10 -8.92 -1.84
N ALA A 186 -18.85 -8.57 -1.56
CA ALA A 186 -18.38 -7.20 -1.59
C ALA A 186 -17.79 -6.78 -2.95
N MET A 187 -17.48 -7.76 -3.81
CA MET A 187 -16.83 -7.54 -5.11
C MET A 187 -17.80 -7.57 -6.26
N SER A 188 -17.53 -6.74 -7.28
CA SER A 188 -18.26 -6.77 -8.55
C SER A 188 -18.08 -8.11 -9.27
N THR A 189 -19.16 -8.60 -9.85
CA THR A 189 -19.17 -9.81 -10.68
C THR A 189 -19.35 -9.52 -12.18
N ARG A 190 -19.12 -8.25 -12.61
CA ARG A 190 -19.19 -7.83 -14.02
C ARG A 190 -18.00 -8.31 -14.84
N ASN A 191 -17.79 -9.62 -14.86
CA ASN A 191 -16.65 -10.26 -15.49
C ASN A 191 -16.58 -10.03 -17.02
N ASP A 192 -17.73 -9.82 -17.66
CA ASP A 192 -17.83 -9.64 -19.11
C ASP A 192 -17.54 -8.20 -19.56
N GLU A 193 -17.59 -7.24 -18.65
CA GLU A 193 -17.30 -5.83 -18.90
C GLU A 193 -16.31 -5.26 -17.85
N PRO A 194 -15.08 -5.78 -17.74
CA PRO A 194 -14.16 -5.45 -16.65
C PRO A 194 -13.88 -3.94 -16.54
N THR A 195 -13.73 -3.25 -17.67
CA THR A 195 -13.43 -1.80 -17.69
C THR A 195 -14.59 -0.91 -17.23
N LYS A 196 -15.80 -1.47 -17.06
CA LYS A 196 -17.00 -0.78 -16.58
C LYS A 196 -17.45 -1.27 -15.19
N ALA A 197 -16.72 -2.21 -14.58
CA ALA A 197 -17.13 -2.83 -13.32
C ALA A 197 -16.98 -1.87 -12.13
N SER A 198 -15.88 -1.12 -12.04
CA SER A 198 -15.71 -0.08 -11.02
C SER A 198 -16.51 1.16 -11.40
N ARG A 199 -17.58 1.41 -10.65
CA ARG A 199 -18.57 2.47 -10.95
C ARG A 199 -19.10 3.11 -9.67
N PRO A 200 -18.25 3.85 -8.93
CA PRO A 200 -18.63 4.48 -7.67
C PRO A 200 -19.80 5.46 -7.88
N PHE A 201 -20.70 5.51 -6.91
CA PHE A 201 -21.95 6.31 -6.91
C PHE A 201 -23.00 5.92 -7.95
N ASP A 202 -22.71 5.00 -8.87
CA ASP A 202 -23.71 4.50 -9.81
C ASP A 202 -24.79 3.67 -9.08
N LYS A 203 -26.06 3.80 -9.49
CA LYS A 203 -27.16 3.07 -8.85
C LYS A 203 -27.09 1.56 -9.09
N ASP A 204 -26.48 1.13 -10.20
CA ASP A 204 -26.36 -0.26 -10.61
C ASP A 204 -24.98 -0.85 -10.26
N ARG A 205 -24.21 -0.22 -9.35
CA ARG A 205 -22.96 -0.78 -8.83
C ARG A 205 -23.25 -2.05 -8.04
N ASP A 206 -22.41 -3.05 -8.20
CA ASP A 206 -22.57 -4.39 -7.62
C ASP A 206 -21.40 -4.81 -6.71
N GLY A 207 -20.48 -3.90 -6.41
CA GLY A 207 -19.33 -4.14 -5.54
C GLY A 207 -18.09 -3.41 -6.02
N PHE A 208 -17.00 -3.55 -5.26
CA PHE A 208 -15.70 -2.98 -5.65
C PHE A 208 -14.91 -3.94 -6.56
N VAL A 209 -13.90 -3.43 -7.24
CA VAL A 209 -12.91 -4.22 -7.97
C VAL A 209 -11.57 -4.13 -7.24
N MET A 210 -11.01 -5.30 -6.91
CA MET A 210 -9.73 -5.36 -6.21
C MET A 210 -8.60 -4.83 -7.10
N GLY A 211 -7.67 -4.07 -6.51
CA GLY A 211 -6.45 -3.62 -7.14
C GLY A 211 -5.22 -3.96 -6.31
N GLU A 212 -4.06 -3.84 -6.91
CA GLU A 212 -2.77 -3.93 -6.23
C GLU A 212 -1.87 -2.75 -6.63
N GLY A 213 -0.87 -2.44 -5.81
CA GLY A 213 0.09 -1.38 -6.07
C GLY A 213 0.62 -0.73 -4.81
N ALA A 214 1.40 0.34 -4.98
CA ALA A 214 1.88 1.20 -3.91
C ALA A 214 1.88 2.67 -4.33
N GLY A 215 1.73 3.55 -3.34
CA GLY A 215 1.93 4.98 -3.47
C GLY A 215 2.69 5.52 -2.27
N ILE A 216 3.83 6.15 -2.50
CA ILE A 216 4.68 6.76 -1.47
C ILE A 216 4.89 8.23 -1.81
N VAL A 217 4.77 9.07 -0.80
CA VAL A 217 5.15 10.49 -0.83
C VAL A 217 6.32 10.72 0.12
N VAL A 218 7.16 11.71 -0.20
CA VAL A 218 8.15 12.23 0.73
C VAL A 218 7.53 13.42 1.45
N LEU A 219 7.37 13.30 2.77
CA LEU A 219 7.06 14.41 3.66
C LEU A 219 8.36 14.95 4.23
N GLU A 220 8.50 16.26 4.27
CA GLU A 220 9.73 16.92 4.67
C GLU A 220 9.39 18.15 5.51
N GLU A 221 10.22 18.43 6.51
CA GLU A 221 10.12 19.66 7.29
C GLU A 221 10.28 20.86 6.35
N LEU A 222 9.43 21.88 6.52
CA LEU A 222 9.28 22.97 5.55
C LEU A 222 10.57 23.77 5.34
N GLU A 223 11.26 24.14 6.42
CA GLU A 223 12.49 24.94 6.31
C GLU A 223 13.66 24.10 5.77
N HIS A 224 13.70 22.79 6.09
CA HIS A 224 14.62 21.85 5.49
C HIS A 224 14.42 21.76 3.97
N ALA A 225 13.18 21.56 3.52
CA ALA A 225 12.83 21.51 2.10
C ALA A 225 13.22 22.80 1.36
N LYS A 226 12.95 23.97 1.96
CA LYS A 226 13.33 25.28 1.42
C LYS A 226 14.86 25.45 1.33
N ALA A 227 15.58 25.04 2.37
CA ALA A 227 17.04 25.19 2.44
C ALA A 227 17.77 24.45 1.31
N ARG A 228 17.30 23.25 0.94
CA ARG A 228 17.84 22.49 -0.18
C ARG A 228 17.23 22.85 -1.56
N GLY A 229 16.27 23.79 -1.61
CA GLY A 229 15.59 24.21 -2.84
C GLY A 229 14.66 23.12 -3.42
N ALA A 230 14.03 22.32 -2.58
CA ALA A 230 13.12 21.27 -2.99
C ALA A 230 11.92 21.82 -3.79
N HIS A 231 11.44 21.03 -4.76
CA HIS A 231 10.15 21.29 -5.37
C HIS A 231 9.02 20.87 -4.43
N ILE A 232 8.30 21.84 -3.87
CA ILE A 232 7.20 21.61 -2.93
C ILE A 232 5.89 21.56 -3.70
N TYR A 233 5.20 20.41 -3.71
CA TYR A 233 3.89 20.25 -4.33
C TYR A 233 2.78 20.88 -3.52
N ALA A 234 2.81 20.67 -2.18
CA ALA A 234 1.81 21.17 -1.25
C ALA A 234 2.35 21.12 0.19
N GLU A 235 1.68 21.82 1.10
CA GLU A 235 1.86 21.66 2.55
C GLU A 235 0.76 20.78 3.13
N VAL A 236 1.13 19.82 3.99
CA VAL A 236 0.16 19.08 4.81
C VAL A 236 -0.11 19.91 6.06
N VAL A 237 -1.32 20.43 6.19
CA VAL A 237 -1.69 21.37 7.25
C VAL A 237 -2.59 20.77 8.32
N GLY A 238 -3.16 19.59 8.08
CA GLY A 238 -4.04 18.93 9.04
C GLY A 238 -4.17 17.43 8.81
N TYR A 239 -4.53 16.74 9.89
CA TYR A 239 -4.79 15.29 9.89
C TYR A 239 -5.81 14.97 10.98
N GLY A 240 -6.86 14.25 10.59
CA GLY A 240 -7.91 13.77 11.48
C GLY A 240 -8.01 12.24 11.44
N THR A 241 -8.20 11.63 12.61
CA THR A 241 -8.48 10.20 12.73
C THR A 241 -9.44 9.94 13.87
N ASN A 242 -10.38 9.03 13.67
CA ASN A 242 -11.33 8.56 14.69
C ASN A 242 -11.91 7.20 14.27
N GLY A 243 -12.90 6.69 14.99
CA GLY A 243 -13.61 5.46 14.67
C GLY A 243 -15.11 5.58 14.88
N ASP A 244 -15.89 4.85 14.09
CA ASP A 244 -17.36 4.82 14.20
C ASP A 244 -17.87 4.12 15.47
N ALA A 245 -17.14 3.12 15.99
CA ALA A 245 -17.54 2.25 17.10
C ALA A 245 -18.96 1.66 16.91
N TYR A 246 -19.30 1.30 15.67
CA TYR A 246 -20.65 0.88 15.28
C TYR A 246 -20.74 -0.56 14.79
N HIS A 247 -20.04 -0.90 13.71
CA HIS A 247 -20.10 -2.21 13.07
C HIS A 247 -18.75 -2.55 12.45
N ILE A 248 -18.46 -3.86 12.29
CA ILE A 248 -17.15 -4.32 11.81
C ILE A 248 -16.83 -3.89 10.37
N THR A 249 -17.85 -3.72 9.51
CA THR A 249 -17.68 -3.35 8.10
C THR A 249 -18.57 -2.21 7.62
N ALA A 250 -19.77 -2.01 8.24
CA ALA A 250 -20.72 -1.00 7.79
C ALA A 250 -20.43 0.35 8.46
N PRO A 251 -20.39 1.47 7.70
CA PRO A 251 -20.29 2.81 8.28
C PRO A 251 -21.53 3.15 9.11
N ALA A 252 -21.33 3.96 10.15
CA ALA A 252 -22.43 4.40 11.00
C ALA A 252 -23.45 5.25 10.20
N PRO A 253 -24.76 5.05 10.40
CA PRO A 253 -25.78 5.85 9.76
C PRO A 253 -25.59 7.36 10.01
N GLY A 254 -25.82 8.17 8.97
CA GLY A 254 -25.70 9.62 9.05
C GLY A 254 -24.27 10.18 9.02
N GLY A 255 -23.23 9.32 8.99
CA GLY A 255 -21.84 9.74 8.78
C GLY A 255 -21.29 10.72 9.84
N VAL A 256 -21.79 10.65 11.08
CA VAL A 256 -21.43 11.63 12.15
C VAL A 256 -19.94 11.60 12.44
N GLN A 257 -19.34 10.41 12.55
CA GLN A 257 -17.91 10.30 12.87
C GLN A 257 -17.03 10.61 11.66
N ALA A 258 -17.47 10.29 10.44
CA ALA A 258 -16.78 10.70 9.22
C ALA A 258 -16.71 12.24 9.13
N ARG A 259 -17.82 12.95 9.42
CA ARG A 259 -17.83 14.41 9.51
C ARG A 259 -16.86 14.94 10.57
N LYS A 260 -16.90 14.36 11.78
CA LYS A 260 -15.95 14.75 12.85
C LYS A 260 -14.50 14.52 12.46
N CYS A 261 -14.20 13.45 11.74
CA CYS A 261 -12.84 13.19 11.24
C CYS A 261 -12.38 14.32 10.30
N MET A 262 -13.24 14.78 9.40
CA MET A 262 -12.96 15.92 8.53
C MET A 262 -12.77 17.22 9.34
N GLU A 263 -13.62 17.46 10.34
CA GLU A 263 -13.51 18.62 11.24
C GLU A 263 -12.19 18.63 12.07
N LEU A 264 -11.65 17.44 12.38
CA LEU A 264 -10.36 17.32 13.08
C LEU A 264 -9.15 17.62 12.17
N ALA A 265 -9.32 17.54 10.85
CA ALA A 265 -8.28 17.80 9.88
C ALA A 265 -8.19 19.26 9.44
N ILE A 266 -9.20 20.08 9.79
CA ILE A 266 -9.31 21.51 9.47
C ILE A 266 -8.90 22.37 10.66
#